data_05c4e608fc9883c61e69c07cef96ce22
#
_entry.id   05c4e608fc9883c61e69c07cef96ce22
#
_cell.length_a   1.000
_cell.length_b   1.000
_cell.length_c   1.000
_cell.angle_alpha   90.00
_cell.angle_beta   90.00
_cell.angle_gamma   90.00
#
_symmetry.space_group_name_H-M   'P 1'
#
loop_
_entity.id
_entity.type
_entity.pdbx_description
1 polymer ?
#
loop_
_entity_poly.entity_id
_entity_poly.type
_entity_poly.pdbx_seq_one_letter_code
_entity_poly.pdbx_strand_id
1 'polypeptide(L)'
;MKPWKDLFRTHILERGLNYYEEGYVTSLEQTSTGYTAVVEGTEDYDVEIEIRDDRVYDMTCTCPYAEEGNYCKHMAAVLYEIEEGEPDTKIPGNYLQKVQEQNKELQEIIAGIPIDELQEIVFSQATSDEFLYNRIMTKYAPITPCHMIRLKQQVNDIGYHYSDRGGFVDYYHATDYTDALNTLLDENVPLLLEKNYRMEAFELVNCIFYEIGNRDIDDSDGGTSFVADN
;
A
#
# COMPACT_ATOMS: atom_id res chain seq x y z
N MET A 1 23.12 10.50 -0.54
CA MET A 1 23.14 9.14 0.11
C MET A 1 22.96 8.07 -0.96
N LYS A 2 23.69 6.94 -0.90
CA LYS A 2 23.53 5.83 -1.88
C LYS A 2 22.15 5.20 -1.74
N PRO A 3 21.61 4.53 -2.78
CA PRO A 3 20.21 4.09 -2.81
C PRO A 3 19.88 3.22 -1.61
N TRP A 4 19.15 3.80 -0.66
CA TRP A 4 18.67 3.15 0.55
C TRP A 4 17.29 2.52 0.35
N LYS A 5 16.56 2.94 -0.70
CA LYS A 5 15.22 2.47 -1.01
C LYS A 5 15.16 0.97 -1.28
N ASP A 6 16.25 0.41 -1.81
CA ASP A 6 16.38 -1.04 -2.06
C ASP A 6 16.40 -1.91 -0.78
N LEU A 7 16.54 -1.27 0.39
CA LEU A 7 16.49 -1.95 1.68
C LEU A 7 15.05 -2.27 2.13
N PHE A 8 14.06 -1.61 1.54
CA PHE A 8 12.67 -1.69 1.95
C PHE A 8 11.80 -2.39 0.91
N ARG A 9 10.71 -3.01 1.36
CA ARG A 9 9.63 -3.45 0.47
C ARG A 9 8.88 -2.23 -0.08
N THR A 10 8.32 -2.32 -1.28
CA THR A 10 7.66 -1.20 -1.98
C THR A 10 6.57 -0.54 -1.13
N HIS A 11 5.67 -1.34 -0.52
CA HIS A 11 4.59 -0.82 0.32
C HIS A 11 5.09 -0.09 1.58
N ILE A 12 6.23 -0.52 2.17
CA ILE A 12 6.85 0.18 3.30
C ILE A 12 7.38 1.54 2.87
N LEU A 13 7.96 1.63 1.66
CA LEU A 13 8.41 2.91 1.10
C LEU A 13 7.25 3.87 0.86
N GLU A 14 6.15 3.39 0.30
CA GLU A 14 4.94 4.19 0.04
C GLU A 14 4.37 4.75 1.35
N ARG A 15 4.23 3.90 2.37
CA ARG A 15 3.78 4.34 3.70
C ARG A 15 4.77 5.29 4.37
N GLY A 16 6.07 5.06 4.23
CA GLY A 16 7.09 5.94 4.75
C GLY A 16 7.07 7.31 4.07
N LEU A 17 6.80 7.35 2.76
CA LEU A 17 6.64 8.60 2.01
C LEU A 17 5.40 9.37 2.51
N ASN A 18 4.26 8.70 2.71
CA ASN A 18 3.05 9.33 3.26
C ASN A 18 3.31 9.93 4.65
N TYR A 19 4.00 9.18 5.53
CA TYR A 19 4.37 9.67 6.87
C TYR A 19 5.27 10.90 6.82
N TYR A 20 6.20 10.94 5.87
CA TYR A 20 7.05 12.10 5.62
C TYR A 20 6.24 13.29 5.09
N GLU A 21 5.40 13.09 4.05
CA GLU A 21 4.59 14.14 3.42
C GLU A 21 3.55 14.74 4.38
N GLU A 22 3.00 13.94 5.30
CA GLU A 22 2.06 14.37 6.33
C GLU A 22 2.75 15.02 7.55
N GLY A 23 4.10 15.02 7.59
CA GLY A 23 4.86 15.69 8.64
C GLY A 23 4.92 14.94 9.97
N TYR A 24 4.74 13.62 9.96
CA TYR A 24 4.82 12.79 11.17
C TYR A 24 6.23 12.64 11.73
N VAL A 25 7.28 13.06 11.02
CA VAL A 25 8.63 13.18 11.56
C VAL A 25 8.71 14.50 12.35
N THR A 26 8.53 14.43 13.67
CA THR A 26 8.38 15.61 14.54
C THR A 26 9.71 16.13 15.09
N SER A 27 10.74 15.29 15.10
CA SER A 27 12.08 15.65 15.54
C SER A 27 13.11 14.92 14.68
N LEU A 28 14.10 15.63 14.17
CA LEU A 28 15.24 15.06 13.48
C LEU A 28 16.52 15.75 13.96
N GLU A 29 17.44 14.99 14.56
CA GLU A 29 18.71 15.48 15.08
C GLU A 29 19.87 14.71 14.47
N GLN A 30 20.89 15.44 13.99
CA GLN A 30 22.10 14.83 13.49
C GLN A 30 23.02 14.45 14.66
N THR A 31 23.50 13.22 14.66
CA THR A 31 24.46 12.68 15.64
C THR A 31 25.84 12.55 15.02
N SER A 32 26.83 12.12 15.80
CA SER A 32 28.19 11.86 15.31
C SER A 32 28.28 10.67 14.34
N THR A 33 27.28 9.78 14.34
CA THR A 33 27.26 8.52 13.56
C THR A 33 26.11 8.44 12.56
N GLY A 34 25.19 9.40 12.58
CA GLY A 34 24.00 9.38 11.73
C GLY A 34 22.94 10.36 12.20
N TYR A 35 21.73 9.87 12.42
CA TYR A 35 20.56 10.66 12.81
C TYR A 35 19.71 9.93 13.84
N THR A 36 19.06 10.71 14.71
CA THR A 36 17.97 10.27 15.57
C THR A 36 16.72 11.08 15.25
N ALA A 37 15.56 10.47 15.32
CA ALA A 37 14.29 11.11 15.03
C ALA A 37 13.17 10.57 15.90
N VAL A 38 12.11 11.36 16.07
CA VAL A 38 10.83 10.93 16.64
C VAL A 38 9.79 10.96 15.54
N VAL A 39 9.03 9.89 15.39
CA VAL A 39 7.96 9.74 14.40
C VAL A 39 6.65 9.48 15.11
N GLU A 40 5.67 10.37 14.91
CA GLU A 40 4.31 10.20 15.41
C GLU A 40 3.62 9.04 14.68
N GLY A 41 2.89 8.20 15.45
CA GLY A 41 2.06 7.11 14.94
C GLY A 41 0.96 6.81 15.94
N THR A 42 0.69 5.55 16.24
CA THR A 42 -0.19 5.16 17.34
C THR A 42 0.40 5.61 18.69
N GLU A 43 1.72 5.64 18.76
CA GLU A 43 2.55 6.20 19.81
C GLU A 43 3.71 6.96 19.15
N ASP A 44 4.51 7.68 19.93
CA ASP A 44 5.75 8.26 19.45
C ASP A 44 6.83 7.19 19.36
N TYR A 45 7.43 7.04 18.19
CA TYR A 45 8.47 6.04 17.95
C TYR A 45 9.83 6.70 17.76
N ASP A 46 10.80 6.25 18.54
CA ASP A 46 12.19 6.65 18.39
C ASP A 46 12.84 5.88 17.24
N VAL A 47 13.44 6.62 16.31
CA VAL A 47 14.16 6.06 15.17
C VAL A 47 15.61 6.50 15.23
N GLU A 48 16.52 5.55 15.06
CA GLU A 48 17.96 5.78 14.97
C GLU A 48 18.48 5.23 13.63
N ILE A 49 19.23 6.06 12.90
CA ILE A 49 19.82 5.71 11.60
C ILE A 49 21.32 5.94 11.64
N GLU A 50 22.09 4.89 11.50
CA GLU A 50 23.54 4.96 11.42
C GLU A 50 24.00 5.02 9.96
N ILE A 51 24.84 6.05 9.63
CA ILE A 51 25.36 6.26 8.28
C ILE A 51 26.89 6.17 8.29
N ARG A 52 27.44 5.33 7.40
CA ARG A 52 28.86 5.16 7.20
C ARG A 52 29.19 5.21 5.70
N ASP A 53 30.19 5.97 5.30
CA ASP A 53 30.63 6.09 3.90
C ASP A 53 29.49 6.42 2.92
N ASP A 54 28.58 7.33 3.34
CA ASP A 54 27.41 7.76 2.58
C ASP A 54 26.40 6.61 2.31
N ARG A 55 26.34 5.63 3.19
CA ARG A 55 25.41 4.50 3.16
C ARG A 55 24.75 4.33 4.51
N VAL A 56 23.49 3.94 4.47
CA VAL A 56 22.82 3.43 5.66
C VAL A 56 23.53 2.12 6.08
N TYR A 57 24.06 2.12 7.30
CA TYR A 57 24.78 0.99 7.88
C TYR A 57 23.87 0.17 8.77
N ASP A 58 23.07 0.83 9.61
CA ASP A 58 22.13 0.21 10.52
C ASP A 58 20.94 1.14 10.78
N MET A 59 19.79 0.58 11.12
CA MET A 59 18.59 1.33 11.46
C MET A 59 17.83 0.61 12.57
N THR A 60 17.35 1.38 13.55
CA THR A 60 16.49 0.87 14.62
C THR A 60 15.25 1.74 14.77
N CYS A 61 14.15 1.17 15.24
CA CYS A 61 12.92 1.88 15.59
C CYS A 61 12.25 1.14 16.75
N THR A 62 11.63 1.87 17.66
CA THR A 62 10.92 1.31 18.82
C THR A 62 9.53 0.76 18.48
N CYS A 63 9.08 0.82 17.22
CA CYS A 63 7.79 0.27 16.84
C CYS A 63 7.81 -1.27 16.85
N PRO A 64 6.67 -1.94 17.12
CA PRO A 64 6.59 -3.40 17.18
C PRO A 64 7.12 -4.11 15.93
N TYR A 65 6.87 -3.56 14.74
CA TYR A 65 7.36 -4.11 13.47
C TYR A 65 8.90 -4.15 13.38
N ALA A 66 9.56 -3.13 13.93
CA ALA A 66 11.02 -3.03 13.91
C ALA A 66 11.69 -3.85 15.03
N GLU A 67 11.02 -4.07 16.16
CA GLU A 67 11.54 -4.89 17.27
C GLU A 67 11.84 -6.33 16.84
N GLU A 68 11.15 -6.83 15.81
CA GLU A 68 11.40 -8.15 15.24
C GLU A 68 12.47 -8.17 14.13
N GLY A 69 13.19 -7.06 13.94
CA GLY A 69 14.28 -6.94 12.98
C GLY A 69 13.87 -6.56 11.57
N ASN A 70 12.66 -6.02 11.37
CA ASN A 70 12.18 -5.55 10.09
C ASN A 70 12.43 -4.05 9.90
N TYR A 71 12.65 -3.62 8.66
CA TYR A 71 12.70 -2.20 8.31
C TYR A 71 11.28 -1.66 8.14
N CYS A 72 10.89 -0.70 8.99
CA CYS A 72 9.54 -0.19 9.11
C CYS A 72 9.32 1.12 8.33
N LYS A 73 8.06 1.54 8.20
CA LYS A 73 7.65 2.80 7.57
C LYS A 73 8.24 4.05 8.28
N HIS A 74 8.44 4.00 9.60
CA HIS A 74 9.01 5.12 10.37
C HIS A 74 10.49 5.35 9.99
N MET A 75 11.27 4.29 9.84
CA MET A 75 12.65 4.37 9.33
C MET A 75 12.68 4.95 7.90
N ALA A 76 11.74 4.52 7.04
CA ALA A 76 11.63 5.04 5.69
C ALA A 76 11.25 6.54 5.69
N ALA A 77 10.30 6.97 6.54
CA ALA A 77 9.92 8.38 6.69
C ALA A 77 11.10 9.26 7.11
N VAL A 78 11.88 8.81 8.09
CA VAL A 78 13.10 9.53 8.55
C VAL A 78 14.15 9.61 7.44
N LEU A 79 14.31 8.57 6.63
CA LEU A 79 15.24 8.61 5.49
C LEU A 79 14.79 9.56 4.39
N TYR A 80 13.47 9.71 4.16
CA TYR A 80 12.95 10.75 3.28
C TYR A 80 13.24 12.15 3.84
N GLU A 81 13.02 12.39 5.14
CA GLU A 81 13.33 13.66 5.81
C GLU A 81 14.82 14.01 5.73
N ILE A 82 15.72 13.04 5.95
CA ILE A 82 17.16 13.22 5.82
C ILE A 82 17.55 13.58 4.38
N GLU A 83 16.94 12.91 3.38
CA GLU A 83 17.24 13.13 1.96
C GLU A 83 16.84 14.54 1.51
N GLU A 84 15.74 15.09 2.02
CA GLU A 84 15.29 16.46 1.76
C GLU A 84 16.05 17.52 2.57
N GLY A 85 16.48 17.18 3.79
CA GLY A 85 17.21 18.10 4.68
C GLY A 85 18.66 18.37 4.26
N GLU A 86 19.25 17.60 3.37
CA GLU A 86 20.58 17.83 2.82
C GLU A 86 20.49 18.72 1.56
N PRO A 87 21.02 19.99 1.59
CA PRO A 87 20.85 20.94 0.48
C PRO A 87 21.50 20.54 -0.85
N ASP A 88 22.25 19.42 -0.89
CA ASP A 88 22.94 18.93 -2.09
C ASP A 88 22.53 17.52 -2.55
N THR A 89 21.68 16.82 -1.79
CA THR A 89 21.03 15.59 -2.24
C THR A 89 19.57 15.87 -2.60
N LYS A 90 19.36 16.77 -3.56
CA LYS A 90 18.12 16.63 -4.33
C LYS A 90 18.09 15.18 -4.79
N ILE A 91 17.06 14.40 -4.34
CA ILE A 91 16.52 13.38 -5.23
C ILE A 91 16.51 14.09 -6.56
N PRO A 92 17.21 13.63 -7.57
CA PRO A 92 17.09 14.33 -8.82
C PRO A 92 15.59 14.42 -8.99
N GLY A 93 15.04 15.61 -9.24
CA GLY A 93 13.69 15.81 -9.70
C GLY A 93 13.35 14.91 -10.89
N ASN A 94 14.22 14.05 -11.18
CA ASN A 94 14.45 12.97 -12.08
C ASN A 94 14.00 11.58 -11.59
N TYR A 95 13.69 11.31 -10.30
CA TYR A 95 13.15 9.97 -9.96
C TYR A 95 11.63 9.90 -10.25
N LEU A 96 10.88 10.88 -9.78
CA LEU A 96 9.49 11.04 -10.21
C LEU A 96 9.40 11.27 -11.73
N GLN A 97 10.32 12.08 -12.29
CA GLN A 97 10.44 12.25 -13.73
C GLN A 97 10.84 10.95 -14.43
N LYS A 98 11.78 10.16 -13.90
CA LYS A 98 12.14 8.85 -14.47
C LYS A 98 11.02 7.84 -14.37
N VAL A 99 10.31 7.78 -13.26
CA VAL A 99 9.12 6.93 -13.12
C VAL A 99 8.03 7.40 -14.09
N GLN A 100 7.82 8.72 -14.20
CA GLN A 100 6.88 9.29 -15.17
C GLN A 100 7.33 9.03 -16.62
N GLU A 101 8.62 9.14 -16.92
CA GLU A 101 9.21 8.81 -18.23
C GLU A 101 9.09 7.33 -18.55
N GLN A 102 9.38 6.43 -17.60
CA GLN A 102 9.19 5.00 -17.75
C GLN A 102 7.72 4.61 -17.93
N ASN A 103 6.82 5.21 -17.18
CA ASN A 103 5.38 5.02 -17.34
C ASN A 103 4.90 5.53 -18.70
N LYS A 104 5.45 6.65 -19.18
CA LYS A 104 5.14 7.18 -20.51
C LYS A 104 5.68 6.26 -21.62
N GLU A 105 6.91 5.78 -21.49
CA GLU A 105 7.48 4.80 -22.42
C GLU A 105 6.63 3.51 -22.45
N LEU A 106 6.21 3.01 -21.30
CA LEU A 106 5.31 1.86 -21.21
C LEU A 106 3.96 2.14 -21.91
N GLN A 107 3.37 3.33 -21.71
CA GLN A 107 2.14 3.72 -22.40
C GLN A 107 2.31 3.78 -23.92
N GLU A 108 3.44 4.30 -24.41
CA GLU A 108 3.75 4.36 -25.85
C GLU A 108 3.92 2.94 -26.44
N ILE A 109 4.58 2.05 -25.71
CA ILE A 109 4.72 0.64 -26.09
C ILE A 109 3.36 -0.05 -26.15
N ILE A 110 2.54 0.10 -25.09
CA ILE A 110 1.19 -0.48 -25.03
C ILE A 110 0.32 0.03 -26.19
N ALA A 111 0.41 1.33 -26.50
CA ALA A 111 -0.34 1.92 -27.62
C ALA A 111 0.09 1.38 -28.99
N GLY A 112 1.28 0.83 -29.10
CA GLY A 112 1.79 0.19 -30.31
C GLY A 112 1.47 -1.30 -30.45
N ILE A 113 0.96 -1.95 -29.39
CA ILE A 113 0.59 -3.39 -29.45
C ILE A 113 -0.65 -3.58 -30.32
N PRO A 114 -0.66 -4.55 -31.25
CA PRO A 114 -1.87 -4.91 -31.99
C PRO A 114 -3.01 -5.24 -31.05
N ILE A 115 -4.23 -4.82 -31.40
CA ILE A 115 -5.39 -4.91 -30.50
C ILE A 115 -5.75 -6.35 -30.12
N ASP A 116 -5.55 -7.29 -31.03
CA ASP A 116 -5.76 -8.71 -30.83
C ASP A 116 -4.76 -9.28 -29.79
N GLU A 117 -3.48 -8.92 -29.91
CA GLU A 117 -2.45 -9.30 -28.96
C GLU A 117 -2.67 -8.67 -27.59
N LEU A 118 -3.06 -7.38 -27.54
CA LEU A 118 -3.40 -6.70 -26.30
C LEU A 118 -4.61 -7.36 -25.60
N GLN A 119 -5.62 -7.79 -26.38
CA GLN A 119 -6.77 -8.52 -25.86
C GLN A 119 -6.38 -9.88 -25.26
N GLU A 120 -5.46 -10.59 -25.90
CA GLU A 120 -4.94 -11.86 -25.37
C GLU A 120 -4.16 -11.66 -24.06
N ILE A 121 -3.31 -10.62 -24.00
CA ILE A 121 -2.56 -10.26 -22.78
C ILE A 121 -3.54 -9.92 -21.64
N VAL A 122 -4.50 -9.04 -21.89
CA VAL A 122 -5.50 -8.64 -20.88
C VAL A 122 -6.34 -9.83 -20.45
N PHE A 123 -6.78 -10.69 -21.37
CA PHE A 123 -7.57 -11.88 -21.04
C PHE A 123 -6.75 -12.87 -20.20
N SER A 124 -5.51 -13.15 -20.60
CA SER A 124 -4.62 -14.02 -19.85
C SER A 124 -4.37 -13.49 -18.43
N GLN A 125 -4.10 -12.20 -18.31
CA GLN A 125 -3.87 -11.58 -17.01
C GLN A 125 -5.15 -11.61 -16.15
N ALA A 126 -6.29 -11.24 -16.71
CA ALA A 126 -7.56 -11.21 -15.97
C ALA A 126 -8.03 -12.62 -15.52
N THR A 127 -7.65 -13.69 -16.24
CA THR A 127 -7.99 -15.06 -15.82
C THR A 127 -7.14 -15.58 -14.66
N SER A 128 -6.00 -14.96 -14.41
CA SER A 128 -5.09 -15.29 -13.29
C SER A 128 -5.15 -14.30 -12.12
N ASP A 129 -5.72 -13.11 -12.35
CA ASP A 129 -5.86 -12.05 -11.35
C ASP A 129 -7.34 -11.73 -11.14
N GLU A 130 -7.86 -12.11 -9.97
CA GLU A 130 -9.27 -11.97 -9.66
C GLU A 130 -9.70 -10.51 -9.46
N PHE A 131 -8.79 -9.64 -9.00
CA PHE A 131 -9.05 -8.20 -8.90
C PHE A 131 -9.26 -7.61 -10.29
N LEU A 132 -8.35 -7.86 -11.21
CA LEU A 132 -8.47 -7.40 -12.59
C LEU A 132 -9.73 -7.98 -13.27
N TYR A 133 -10.03 -9.25 -13.06
CA TYR A 133 -11.25 -9.87 -13.57
C TYR A 133 -12.50 -9.15 -13.08
N ASN A 134 -12.65 -8.98 -11.77
CA ASN A 134 -13.82 -8.36 -11.17
C ASN A 134 -13.95 -6.89 -11.59
N ARG A 135 -12.85 -6.14 -11.66
CA ARG A 135 -12.82 -4.76 -12.15
C ARG A 135 -13.31 -4.65 -13.60
N ILE A 136 -12.83 -5.53 -14.50
CA ILE A 136 -13.28 -5.55 -15.90
C ILE A 136 -14.79 -5.88 -15.94
N MET A 137 -15.22 -6.89 -15.21
CA MET A 137 -16.64 -7.28 -15.19
C MET A 137 -17.52 -6.19 -14.59
N THR A 138 -17.11 -5.55 -13.49
CA THR A 138 -17.86 -4.44 -12.89
C THR A 138 -17.98 -3.27 -13.86
N LYS A 139 -16.90 -2.97 -14.58
CA LYS A 139 -16.85 -1.79 -15.47
C LYS A 139 -17.60 -2.00 -16.77
N TYR A 140 -17.50 -3.17 -17.41
CA TYR A 140 -17.94 -3.35 -18.79
C TYR A 140 -19.11 -4.33 -18.95
N ALA A 141 -19.41 -5.18 -17.99
CA ALA A 141 -20.52 -6.11 -18.05
C ALA A 141 -21.76 -5.59 -17.25
N PRO A 142 -22.96 -6.11 -17.53
CA PRO A 142 -24.10 -5.93 -16.64
C PRO A 142 -23.84 -6.59 -15.27
N ILE A 143 -24.21 -5.90 -14.21
CA ILE A 143 -24.10 -6.47 -12.86
C ILE A 143 -25.18 -7.55 -12.67
N THR A 144 -24.76 -8.73 -12.34
CA THR A 144 -25.63 -9.90 -12.11
C THR A 144 -25.47 -10.41 -10.68
N PRO A 145 -26.44 -11.17 -10.16
CA PRO A 145 -26.28 -11.81 -8.86
C PRO A 145 -25.02 -12.70 -8.77
N CYS A 146 -24.63 -13.35 -9.86
CA CYS A 146 -23.42 -14.15 -9.92
C CYS A 146 -22.15 -13.30 -9.76
N HIS A 147 -22.14 -12.10 -10.37
CA HIS A 147 -21.04 -11.16 -10.22
C HIS A 147 -20.92 -10.65 -8.78
N MET A 148 -22.05 -10.32 -8.13
CA MET A 148 -22.06 -9.91 -6.73
C MET A 148 -21.59 -11.02 -5.78
N ILE A 149 -21.92 -12.27 -6.08
CA ILE A 149 -21.40 -13.43 -5.33
C ILE A 149 -19.87 -13.48 -5.43
N ARG A 150 -19.29 -13.25 -6.62
CA ARG A 150 -17.84 -13.24 -6.81
C ARG A 150 -17.16 -12.12 -6.05
N LEU A 151 -17.71 -10.89 -6.11
CA LEU A 151 -17.15 -9.76 -5.34
C LEU A 151 -17.16 -10.05 -3.84
N LYS A 152 -18.25 -10.59 -3.31
CA LYS A 152 -18.33 -11.00 -1.90
C LYS A 152 -17.41 -12.17 -1.56
N GLN A 153 -17.20 -13.09 -2.49
CA GLN A 153 -16.24 -14.18 -2.33
C GLN A 153 -14.81 -13.61 -2.22
N GLN A 154 -14.47 -12.65 -3.05
CA GLN A 154 -13.16 -11.98 -3.02
C GLN A 154 -12.89 -11.29 -1.68
N VAL A 155 -13.91 -10.67 -1.05
CA VAL A 155 -13.79 -10.14 0.33
C VAL A 155 -13.39 -11.24 1.31
N ASN A 156 -14.07 -12.40 1.26
CA ASN A 156 -13.73 -13.53 2.12
C ASN A 156 -12.33 -14.09 1.82
N ASP A 157 -11.96 -14.19 0.53
CA ASP A 157 -10.67 -14.74 0.10
C ASP A 157 -9.52 -13.86 0.56
N ILE A 158 -9.69 -12.53 0.55
CA ILE A 158 -8.74 -11.57 1.18
C ILE A 158 -8.59 -11.90 2.66
N GLY A 159 -9.70 -12.07 3.40
CA GLY A 159 -9.67 -12.41 4.81
C GLY A 159 -8.93 -13.71 5.10
N TYR A 160 -9.13 -14.74 4.29
CA TYR A 160 -8.41 -16.00 4.44
C TYR A 160 -6.95 -15.93 4.04
N HIS A 161 -6.61 -15.11 3.03
CA HIS A 161 -5.25 -14.98 2.55
C HIS A 161 -4.31 -14.36 3.59
N TYR A 162 -4.80 -13.36 4.32
CA TYR A 162 -3.99 -12.62 5.29
C TYR A 162 -4.14 -13.12 6.73
N SER A 163 -5.01 -14.09 7.00
CA SER A 163 -5.15 -14.68 8.34
C SER A 163 -4.39 -15.99 8.50
N ASP A 164 -4.05 -16.28 9.74
CA ASP A 164 -3.52 -17.58 10.14
C ASP A 164 -4.61 -18.68 10.11
N ARG A 165 -4.25 -19.91 10.50
CA ARG A 165 -5.20 -21.04 10.58
C ARG A 165 -6.31 -20.84 11.61
N GLY A 166 -6.13 -19.91 12.56
CA GLY A 166 -7.11 -19.54 13.59
C GLY A 166 -8.05 -18.43 13.12
N GLY A 167 -7.75 -17.79 11.98
CA GLY A 167 -8.50 -16.66 11.47
C GLY A 167 -8.02 -15.30 12.00
N PHE A 168 -6.88 -15.25 12.69
CA PHE A 168 -6.26 -14.05 13.21
C PHE A 168 -5.37 -13.40 12.13
N VAL A 169 -5.54 -12.09 11.92
CA VAL A 169 -4.66 -11.27 11.08
C VAL A 169 -3.66 -10.59 12.02
N ASP A 170 -2.41 -11.00 11.94
CA ASP A 170 -1.37 -10.44 12.77
C ASP A 170 -0.95 -9.04 12.29
N TYR A 171 -0.19 -8.35 13.12
CA TYR A 171 0.31 -7.00 12.85
C TYR A 171 1.01 -6.87 11.48
N TYR A 172 1.76 -7.89 11.05
CA TYR A 172 2.51 -7.86 9.79
C TYR A 172 1.63 -7.90 8.55
N HIS A 173 0.49 -8.58 8.67
CA HIS A 173 -0.46 -8.75 7.57
C HIS A 173 -1.62 -7.76 7.63
N ALA A 174 -1.80 -7.04 8.75
CA ALA A 174 -2.94 -6.14 8.97
C ALA A 174 -3.01 -5.02 7.91
N THR A 175 -1.87 -4.44 7.56
CA THR A 175 -1.80 -3.41 6.50
C THR A 175 -2.14 -3.97 5.13
N ASP A 176 -1.49 -5.05 4.72
CA ASP A 176 -1.71 -5.65 3.41
C ASP A 176 -3.17 -6.13 3.27
N TYR A 177 -3.76 -6.60 4.38
CA TYR A 177 -5.17 -6.97 4.47
C TYR A 177 -6.10 -5.77 4.25
N THR A 178 -5.87 -4.66 4.96
CA THR A 178 -6.70 -3.46 4.85
C THR A 178 -6.52 -2.78 3.50
N ASP A 179 -5.32 -2.76 2.94
CA ASP A 179 -5.02 -2.23 1.60
C ASP A 179 -5.71 -3.04 0.49
N ALA A 180 -5.77 -4.37 0.64
CA ALA A 180 -6.49 -5.22 -0.30
C ALA A 180 -8.00 -4.97 -0.26
N LEU A 181 -8.59 -4.76 0.93
CA LEU A 181 -10.00 -4.41 1.07
C LEU A 181 -10.30 -3.01 0.53
N ASN A 182 -9.44 -2.02 0.80
CA ASN A 182 -9.55 -0.68 0.23
C ASN A 182 -9.48 -0.70 -1.29
N THR A 183 -8.53 -1.44 -1.86
CA THR A 183 -8.41 -1.59 -3.31
C THR A 183 -9.71 -2.16 -3.91
N LEU A 184 -10.29 -3.19 -3.28
CA LEU A 184 -11.55 -3.77 -3.75
C LEU A 184 -12.70 -2.77 -3.67
N LEU A 185 -12.77 -1.97 -2.59
CA LEU A 185 -13.77 -0.94 -2.38
C LEU A 185 -13.64 0.15 -3.46
N ASP A 186 -12.47 0.74 -3.61
CA ASP A 186 -12.17 1.85 -4.51
C ASP A 186 -12.37 1.49 -5.99
N GLU A 187 -12.04 0.27 -6.37
CA GLU A 187 -12.16 -0.18 -7.75
C GLU A 187 -13.59 -0.54 -8.15
N ASN A 188 -14.46 -0.96 -7.22
CA ASN A 188 -15.77 -1.49 -7.56
C ASN A 188 -16.94 -0.60 -7.13
N VAL A 189 -16.90 0.03 -5.95
CA VAL A 189 -18.04 0.81 -5.44
C VAL A 189 -18.35 2.02 -6.32
N PRO A 190 -17.37 2.85 -6.75
CA PRO A 190 -17.65 3.95 -7.65
C PRO A 190 -18.27 3.50 -8.97
N LEU A 191 -17.81 2.39 -9.55
CA LEU A 191 -18.34 1.84 -10.81
C LEU A 191 -19.79 1.33 -10.66
N LEU A 192 -20.11 0.70 -9.52
CA LEU A 192 -21.48 0.30 -9.21
C LEU A 192 -22.41 1.51 -9.09
N LEU A 193 -21.96 2.57 -8.41
CA LEU A 193 -22.70 3.80 -8.25
C LEU A 193 -22.92 4.54 -9.59
N GLU A 194 -21.89 4.64 -10.43
CA GLU A 194 -21.99 5.22 -11.79
C GLU A 194 -23.03 4.50 -12.65
N LYS A 195 -23.10 3.18 -12.53
CA LYS A 195 -24.09 2.35 -13.23
C LYS A 195 -25.45 2.31 -12.55
N ASN A 196 -25.64 3.06 -11.45
CA ASN A 196 -26.88 3.14 -10.65
C ASN A 196 -27.26 1.82 -9.92
N TYR A 197 -26.27 0.95 -9.66
CA TYR A 197 -26.42 -0.26 -8.83
C TYR A 197 -26.17 0.06 -7.34
N ARG A 198 -27.00 0.93 -6.76
CA ARG A 198 -26.80 1.44 -5.39
C ARG A 198 -26.97 0.37 -4.31
N MET A 199 -27.87 -0.58 -4.51
CA MET A 199 -28.08 -1.67 -3.54
C MET A 199 -26.90 -2.62 -3.55
N GLU A 200 -26.38 -2.92 -4.72
CA GLU A 200 -25.21 -3.77 -4.91
C GLU A 200 -23.94 -3.12 -4.30
N ALA A 201 -23.78 -1.81 -4.49
CA ALA A 201 -22.70 -1.05 -3.85
C ALA A 201 -22.82 -1.12 -2.32
N PHE A 202 -24.01 -0.86 -1.78
CA PHE A 202 -24.28 -0.97 -0.34
C PHE A 202 -24.05 -2.40 0.19
N GLU A 203 -24.43 -3.42 -0.56
CA GLU A 203 -24.20 -4.82 -0.18
C GLU A 203 -22.70 -5.16 -0.13
N LEU A 204 -21.90 -4.64 -1.07
CA LEU A 204 -20.45 -4.87 -1.09
C LEU A 204 -19.78 -4.19 0.10
N VAL A 205 -20.10 -2.91 0.36
CA VAL A 205 -19.60 -2.16 1.52
C VAL A 205 -19.93 -2.89 2.81
N ASN A 206 -21.20 -3.31 2.99
CA ASN A 206 -21.60 -4.08 4.19
C ASN A 206 -20.85 -5.41 4.31
N CYS A 207 -20.54 -6.08 3.19
CA CYS A 207 -19.78 -7.32 3.22
C CYS A 207 -18.35 -7.08 3.73
N ILE A 208 -17.71 -6.00 3.30
CA ILE A 208 -16.37 -5.59 3.77
C ILE A 208 -16.42 -5.24 5.27
N PHE A 209 -17.37 -4.42 5.71
CA PHE A 209 -17.52 -4.11 7.14
C PHE A 209 -17.80 -5.32 8.00
N TYR A 210 -18.62 -6.26 7.50
CA TYR A 210 -18.91 -7.51 8.19
C TYR A 210 -17.64 -8.39 8.30
N GLU A 211 -16.83 -8.43 7.25
CA GLU A 211 -15.55 -9.16 7.24
C GLU A 211 -14.59 -8.58 8.28
N ILE A 212 -14.39 -7.26 8.29
CA ILE A 212 -13.53 -6.58 9.27
C ILE A 212 -14.05 -6.78 10.70
N GLY A 213 -15.36 -6.59 10.93
CA GLY A 213 -15.95 -6.68 12.26
C GLY A 213 -15.99 -8.09 12.87
N ASN A 214 -15.83 -9.14 12.04
CA ASN A 214 -15.80 -10.53 12.50
C ASN A 214 -14.40 -11.16 12.45
N ARG A 215 -13.40 -10.40 11.98
CA ARG A 215 -12.02 -10.85 11.93
C ARG A 215 -11.28 -10.39 13.19
N ASP A 216 -10.54 -11.28 13.80
CA ASP A 216 -9.62 -10.93 14.88
C ASP A 216 -8.33 -10.38 14.25
N ILE A 217 -8.04 -9.07 14.48
CA ILE A 217 -7.00 -8.32 13.78
C ILE A 217 -6.16 -7.59 14.81
N ASP A 218 -4.85 -7.67 14.68
CA ASP A 218 -3.94 -6.75 15.36
C ASP A 218 -3.88 -5.42 14.58
N ASP A 219 -4.78 -4.50 14.94
CA ASP A 219 -4.94 -3.20 14.29
C ASP A 219 -4.16 -2.09 15.02
N SER A 220 -2.99 -2.41 15.53
CA SER A 220 -2.14 -1.44 16.25
C SER A 220 -1.77 -0.21 15.40
N ASP A 221 -1.84 -0.33 14.07
CA ASP A 221 -1.60 0.75 13.11
C ASP A 221 -2.87 1.52 12.67
N GLY A 222 -4.07 1.12 13.16
CA GLY A 222 -5.34 1.77 12.82
C GLY A 222 -5.79 1.57 11.37
N GLY A 223 -5.29 0.55 10.67
CA GLY A 223 -5.61 0.29 9.26
C GLY A 223 -7.09 0.05 8.98
N THR A 224 -7.83 -0.54 9.94
CA THR A 224 -9.28 -0.75 9.81
C THR A 224 -10.05 0.57 9.84
N SER A 225 -9.55 1.61 10.51
CA SER A 225 -10.15 2.94 10.49
C SER A 225 -10.09 3.57 9.10
N PHE A 226 -8.99 3.37 8.35
CA PHE A 226 -8.87 3.84 6.98
C PHE A 226 -9.91 3.22 6.04
N VAL A 227 -10.22 1.91 6.22
CA VAL A 227 -11.28 1.27 5.43
C VAL A 227 -12.66 1.84 5.78
N ALA A 228 -12.86 2.26 7.02
CA ALA A 228 -14.13 2.82 7.49
C ALA A 228 -14.36 4.27 7.02
N ASP A 229 -13.30 5.03 6.80
CA ASP A 229 -13.37 6.44 6.39
C ASP A 229 -13.48 6.62 4.87
N ASN A 230 -13.28 5.56 4.08
CA ASN A 230 -13.34 5.53 2.61
C ASN A 230 -14.75 5.21 2.12
#